data_3de7eaf858da041b773956d689b7ac32
#
_entry.id   3de7eaf858da041b773956d689b7ac32
#
_cell.length_a   1.000
_cell.length_b   1.000
_cell.length_c   1.000
_cell.angle_alpha   90.00
_cell.angle_beta   90.00
_cell.angle_gamma   90.00
#
_symmetry.space_group_name_H-M   'P 1'
#
loop_
_entity.id
_entity.type
_entity.pdbx_description
1 polymer ?
#
loop_
_entity_poly.entity_id
_entity_poly.type
_entity_poly.pdbx_seq_one_letter_code
_entity_poly.pdbx_strand_id
1 'polypeptide(L)'
;MAEPILEVSGLVKHYPLTRGILFKKQIGAVKAVDGVDFTLHRGETLGIVGESGCGKSTVARLLCSLEQPTAGSIRFKGEEITGLTGKALKAVRRNIQMVFQDPYTSLNPRMTVGDIIGEPYRIHPEAAPKGDRRRRVQELLDVVGLNPEHINRYPHQFSGGQRQRIGIARGLALHPEVIVADEPVSALDVSIQAQVVNLLDRLQTEFKLSYVFIAHDLSIVRHISDRVGVMYLGRIVETGTHDEIYDHPTHPYTQALLSAVPVPDPDARERRERIILTGDVPSPTDIPSGCRFRTRCWKAQERCAREVPALAVPARFRDAAGPAAHDSACHFAEEKQVVPPEEQSNEHSNEQSNEHSNEQSNEHSNGPG
;
A
#
# COMPACT_ATOMS: atom_id res chain seq x y z
N MET A 1 0.97 -11.17 -20.34
CA MET A 1 0.52 -10.88 -18.96
C MET A 1 1.62 -11.37 -18.02
N ALA A 2 1.99 -10.59 -17.02
CA ALA A 2 2.96 -11.02 -16.01
C ALA A 2 2.40 -12.21 -15.21
N GLU A 3 3.28 -13.09 -14.74
CA GLU A 3 2.91 -14.28 -13.96
C GLU A 3 2.36 -13.89 -12.58
N PRO A 4 1.21 -14.44 -12.10
CA PRO A 4 0.72 -14.18 -10.76
C PRO A 4 1.69 -14.76 -9.72
N ILE A 5 2.08 -13.91 -8.75
CA ILE A 5 2.93 -14.33 -7.63
C ILE A 5 2.13 -14.60 -6.36
N LEU A 6 1.05 -13.83 -6.16
CA LEU A 6 0.14 -13.97 -5.02
C LEU A 6 -1.30 -13.89 -5.51
N GLU A 7 -2.12 -14.87 -5.16
CA GLU A 7 -3.54 -14.92 -5.48
C GLU A 7 -4.35 -15.02 -4.19
N VAL A 8 -5.32 -14.12 -4.04
CA VAL A 8 -6.20 -14.03 -2.87
C VAL A 8 -7.63 -14.22 -3.36
N SER A 9 -8.34 -15.21 -2.79
CA SER A 9 -9.69 -15.55 -3.22
C SER A 9 -10.62 -15.67 -2.03
N GLY A 10 -11.70 -14.87 -2.04
CA GLY A 10 -12.76 -14.90 -1.03
C GLY A 10 -12.25 -14.73 0.39
N LEU A 11 -11.20 -13.93 0.61
CA LEU A 11 -10.52 -13.82 1.90
C LEU A 11 -11.44 -13.22 2.96
N VAL A 12 -11.62 -13.93 4.08
CA VAL A 12 -12.48 -13.52 5.20
C VAL A 12 -11.70 -13.58 6.51
N LYS A 13 -11.83 -12.52 7.31
CA LYS A 13 -11.40 -12.50 8.71
C LYS A 13 -12.45 -11.85 9.58
N HIS A 14 -13.11 -12.68 10.39
CA HIS A 14 -14.07 -12.25 11.38
C HIS A 14 -13.53 -12.51 12.78
N TYR A 15 -13.45 -11.47 13.61
CA TYR A 15 -13.06 -11.60 15.01
C TYR A 15 -14.28 -11.76 15.87
N PRO A 16 -14.47 -12.90 16.58
CA PRO A 16 -15.63 -13.14 17.39
C PRO A 16 -15.69 -12.19 18.59
N LEU A 17 -16.83 -11.55 18.79
CA LEU A 17 -17.14 -10.80 20.01
C LEU A 17 -17.78 -11.75 21.01
N THR A 18 -17.14 -11.91 22.17
CA THR A 18 -17.61 -12.78 23.23
C THR A 18 -17.98 -11.99 24.48
N ARG A 19 -19.04 -12.38 25.15
CA ARG A 19 -19.47 -11.82 26.45
C ARG A 19 -19.44 -12.92 27.51
N GLY A 20 -18.96 -12.56 28.70
CA GLY A 20 -18.86 -13.45 29.86
C GLY A 20 -17.42 -13.83 30.20
N ILE A 21 -17.13 -14.00 31.51
CA ILE A 21 -15.80 -14.35 32.03
C ILE A 21 -15.64 -15.87 32.11
N LEU A 22 -16.61 -16.56 32.63
CA LEU A 22 -16.62 -18.04 32.84
C LEU A 22 -17.22 -18.78 31.64
N PHE A 23 -18.34 -18.26 31.07
CA PHE A 23 -18.98 -18.82 29.89
C PHE A 23 -18.94 -17.77 28.78
N LYS A 24 -17.97 -17.90 27.87
CA LYS A 24 -17.83 -17.03 26.71
C LYS A 24 -18.92 -17.33 25.69
N LYS A 25 -20.00 -16.55 25.65
CA LYS A 25 -21.02 -16.63 24.61
C LYS A 25 -20.68 -15.66 23.51
N GLN A 26 -20.63 -16.12 22.26
CA GLN A 26 -20.46 -15.26 21.10
C GLN A 26 -21.72 -14.42 20.92
N ILE A 27 -21.58 -13.09 20.88
CA ILE A 27 -22.65 -12.10 20.71
C ILE A 27 -22.62 -11.40 19.36
N GLY A 28 -21.55 -11.60 18.58
CA GLY A 28 -21.33 -10.99 17.26
C GLY A 28 -19.94 -11.26 16.73
N ALA A 29 -19.56 -10.55 15.68
CA ALA A 29 -18.21 -10.57 15.15
C ALA A 29 -17.87 -9.22 14.51
N VAL A 30 -16.59 -8.82 14.63
CA VAL A 30 -16.01 -7.73 13.85
C VAL A 30 -15.61 -8.30 12.49
N LYS A 31 -16.26 -7.89 11.41
CA LYS A 31 -15.97 -8.32 10.04
C LYS A 31 -14.89 -7.46 9.43
N ALA A 32 -13.64 -7.68 9.84
CA ALA A 32 -12.51 -6.87 9.42
C ALA A 32 -12.17 -7.07 7.94
N VAL A 33 -12.26 -8.30 7.44
CA VAL A 33 -12.13 -8.67 6.01
C VAL A 33 -13.29 -9.59 5.69
N ASP A 34 -14.03 -9.36 4.60
CA ASP A 34 -15.28 -10.05 4.33
C ASP A 34 -15.50 -10.32 2.83
N GLY A 35 -14.64 -11.13 2.25
CA GLY A 35 -14.65 -11.49 0.85
C GLY A 35 -13.79 -10.53 0.02
N VAL A 36 -12.47 -10.57 0.23
CA VAL A 36 -11.49 -9.81 -0.57
C VAL A 36 -10.85 -10.74 -1.58
N ASP A 37 -10.85 -10.29 -2.83
CA ASP A 37 -10.25 -10.97 -3.98
C ASP A 37 -9.27 -10.02 -4.67
N PHE A 38 -8.06 -10.48 -4.95
CA PHE A 38 -7.09 -9.80 -5.83
C PHE A 38 -5.96 -10.73 -6.23
N THR A 39 -5.25 -10.33 -7.28
CA THR A 39 -4.02 -10.98 -7.73
C THR A 39 -2.89 -9.95 -7.76
N LEU A 40 -1.72 -10.32 -7.25
CA LEU A 40 -0.48 -9.58 -7.41
C LEU A 40 0.40 -10.30 -8.42
N HIS A 41 0.91 -9.58 -9.39
CA HIS A 41 1.81 -10.13 -10.39
C HIS A 41 3.28 -9.92 -10.01
N ARG A 42 4.17 -10.68 -10.63
CA ARG A 42 5.60 -10.58 -10.37
C ARG A 42 6.14 -9.21 -10.81
N GLY A 43 6.82 -8.52 -9.90
CA GLY A 43 7.37 -7.18 -10.12
C GLY A 43 6.34 -6.04 -10.05
N GLU A 44 5.09 -6.34 -9.73
CA GLU A 44 3.99 -5.38 -9.60
C GLU A 44 3.94 -4.77 -8.19
N THR A 45 3.50 -3.52 -8.10
CA THR A 45 3.04 -2.89 -6.85
C THR A 45 1.52 -2.75 -6.89
N LEU A 46 0.83 -3.51 -6.02
CA LEU A 46 -0.59 -3.34 -5.75
C LEU A 46 -0.79 -2.43 -4.53
N GLY A 47 -1.34 -1.24 -4.76
CA GLY A 47 -1.76 -0.31 -3.71
C GLY A 47 -3.10 -0.73 -3.11
N ILE A 48 -3.23 -0.77 -1.78
CA ILE A 48 -4.52 -0.95 -1.09
C ILE A 48 -4.79 0.29 -0.25
N VAL A 49 -5.84 1.03 -0.59
CA VAL A 49 -6.20 2.30 0.04
C VAL A 49 -7.59 2.25 0.68
N GLY A 50 -7.85 3.18 1.59
CA GLY A 50 -9.16 3.34 2.24
C GLY A 50 -9.04 3.96 3.63
N GLU A 51 -10.18 4.35 4.21
CA GLU A 51 -10.24 4.95 5.56
C GLU A 51 -9.64 4.05 6.64
N SER A 52 -9.19 4.65 7.75
CA SER A 52 -8.69 3.91 8.91
C SER A 52 -9.77 2.93 9.44
N GLY A 53 -9.34 1.73 9.81
CA GLY A 53 -10.25 0.69 10.32
C GLY A 53 -11.02 -0.09 9.24
N CYS A 54 -10.85 0.17 7.93
CA CYS A 54 -11.56 -0.57 6.88
C CYS A 54 -11.04 -2.01 6.66
N GLY A 55 -9.94 -2.43 7.32
CA GLY A 55 -9.43 -3.81 7.29
C GLY A 55 -8.06 -4.00 6.62
N LYS A 56 -7.40 -2.96 6.11
CA LYS A 56 -6.12 -3.01 5.37
C LYS A 56 -5.01 -3.76 6.12
N SER A 57 -4.72 -3.35 7.36
CA SER A 57 -3.68 -4.01 8.17
C SER A 57 -4.04 -5.45 8.53
N THR A 58 -5.33 -5.80 8.57
CA THR A 58 -5.76 -7.19 8.72
C THR A 58 -5.41 -7.99 7.46
N VAL A 59 -5.63 -7.44 6.26
CA VAL A 59 -5.19 -8.06 5.01
C VAL A 59 -3.68 -8.28 5.05
N ALA A 60 -2.87 -7.27 5.40
CA ALA A 60 -1.42 -7.41 5.52
C ALA A 60 -0.98 -8.57 6.41
N ARG A 61 -1.59 -8.69 7.60
CA ARG A 61 -1.28 -9.78 8.55
C ARG A 61 -1.66 -11.16 8.02
N LEU A 62 -2.77 -11.26 7.29
CA LEU A 62 -3.21 -12.50 6.65
C LEU A 62 -2.23 -12.93 5.55
N LEU A 63 -1.80 -12.00 4.67
CA LEU A 63 -0.84 -12.26 3.60
C LEU A 63 0.51 -12.75 4.13
N CYS A 64 0.98 -12.17 5.22
CA CYS A 64 2.22 -12.60 5.89
C CYS A 64 2.03 -13.83 6.80
N SER A 65 0.83 -14.45 6.78
CA SER A 65 0.47 -15.57 7.65
C SER A 65 0.75 -15.30 9.14
N LEU A 66 0.67 -14.03 9.57
CA LEU A 66 0.74 -13.64 10.99
C LEU A 66 -0.57 -13.95 11.69
N GLU A 67 -1.67 -13.95 10.94
CA GLU A 67 -2.99 -14.39 11.37
C GLU A 67 -3.55 -15.40 10.38
N GLN A 68 -4.46 -16.27 10.86
CA GLN A 68 -5.15 -17.21 10.00
C GLN A 68 -6.50 -16.60 9.56
N PRO A 69 -6.90 -16.74 8.29
CA PRO A 69 -8.22 -16.33 7.84
C PRO A 69 -9.32 -17.19 8.46
N THR A 70 -10.54 -16.66 8.49
CA THR A 70 -11.74 -17.39 8.88
C THR A 70 -12.25 -18.26 7.72
N ALA A 71 -12.09 -17.77 6.49
CA ALA A 71 -12.42 -18.46 5.23
C ALA A 71 -11.65 -17.82 4.07
N GLY A 72 -11.72 -18.42 2.90
CA GLY A 72 -10.99 -18.01 1.71
C GLY A 72 -9.62 -18.65 1.60
N SER A 73 -8.90 -18.32 0.55
CA SER A 73 -7.59 -18.90 0.25
C SER A 73 -6.58 -17.83 -0.14
N ILE A 74 -5.30 -18.11 0.15
CA ILE A 74 -4.14 -17.33 -0.27
C ILE A 74 -3.18 -18.31 -0.93
N ARG A 75 -2.82 -18.08 -2.20
CA ARG A 75 -1.84 -18.87 -2.92
C ARG A 75 -0.62 -18.03 -3.22
N PHE A 76 0.54 -18.60 -2.98
CA PHE A 76 1.83 -18.03 -3.34
C PHE A 76 2.47 -18.92 -4.40
N LYS A 77 2.74 -18.38 -5.60
CA LYS A 77 3.24 -19.15 -6.75
C LYS A 77 2.38 -20.38 -7.08
N GLY A 78 1.06 -20.23 -7.00
CA GLY A 78 0.10 -21.30 -7.25
C GLY A 78 -0.10 -22.29 -6.10
N GLU A 79 0.75 -22.27 -5.06
CA GLU A 79 0.64 -23.14 -3.90
C GLU A 79 -0.20 -22.51 -2.79
N GLU A 80 -1.14 -23.26 -2.21
CA GLU A 80 -1.96 -22.79 -1.09
C GLU A 80 -1.12 -22.60 0.17
N ILE A 81 -1.16 -21.40 0.75
CA ILE A 81 -0.41 -21.07 1.97
C ILE A 81 -1.29 -20.89 3.20
N THR A 82 -2.61 -20.95 3.03
CA THR A 82 -3.58 -20.83 4.13
C THR A 82 -3.48 -22.04 5.06
N GLY A 83 -3.40 -21.80 6.37
CA GLY A 83 -3.36 -22.87 7.36
C GLY A 83 -2.01 -23.60 7.48
N LEU A 84 -0.97 -23.18 6.76
CA LEU A 84 0.37 -23.78 6.89
C LEU A 84 0.92 -23.60 8.31
N THR A 85 1.71 -24.60 8.76
CA THR A 85 2.37 -24.61 10.06
C THR A 85 3.81 -25.13 9.95
N GLY A 86 4.59 -24.98 11.01
CA GLY A 86 5.93 -25.57 11.10
C GLY A 86 6.90 -25.14 9.99
N LYS A 87 7.55 -26.10 9.35
CA LYS A 87 8.59 -25.84 8.33
C LYS A 87 8.03 -25.20 7.06
N ALA A 88 6.82 -25.60 6.63
CA ALA A 88 6.17 -25.02 5.44
C ALA A 88 5.85 -23.55 5.63
N LEU A 89 5.26 -23.17 6.77
CA LEU A 89 5.03 -21.78 7.13
C LEU A 89 6.33 -20.96 7.19
N LYS A 90 7.40 -21.55 7.76
CA LYS A 90 8.71 -20.91 7.83
C LYS A 90 9.27 -20.62 6.43
N ALA A 91 9.09 -21.54 5.47
CA ALA A 91 9.52 -21.36 4.09
C ALA A 91 8.75 -20.22 3.40
N VAL A 92 7.43 -20.13 3.58
CA VAL A 92 6.61 -19.03 3.04
C VAL A 92 7.03 -17.69 3.63
N ARG A 93 7.18 -17.60 4.95
CA ARG A 93 7.61 -16.37 5.65
C ARG A 93 9.00 -15.89 5.26
N ARG A 94 9.84 -16.72 4.65
CA ARG A 94 11.10 -16.28 4.05
C ARG A 94 10.87 -15.43 2.80
N ASN A 95 9.86 -15.80 2.00
CA ASN A 95 9.60 -15.20 0.70
C ASN A 95 8.60 -14.02 0.76
N ILE A 96 7.73 -13.99 1.79
CA ILE A 96 6.78 -12.90 2.02
C ILE A 96 7.16 -12.22 3.32
N GLN A 97 7.63 -10.98 3.24
CA GLN A 97 8.10 -10.21 4.38
C GLN A 97 7.20 -9.00 4.61
N MET A 98 7.16 -8.50 5.85
CA MET A 98 6.35 -7.35 6.24
C MET A 98 7.23 -6.18 6.67
N VAL A 99 6.93 -4.99 6.13
CA VAL A 99 7.40 -3.71 6.64
C VAL A 99 6.25 -3.06 7.42
N PHE A 100 6.49 -2.79 8.69
CA PHE A 100 5.45 -2.35 9.63
C PHE A 100 5.25 -0.83 9.59
N GLN A 101 4.06 -0.41 10.00
CA GLN A 101 3.59 0.97 10.04
C GLN A 101 4.43 1.86 10.96
N ASP A 102 4.72 1.41 12.18
CA ASP A 102 5.39 2.20 13.19
C ASP A 102 6.84 1.71 13.40
N PRO A 103 7.83 2.49 12.97
CA PRO A 103 9.23 2.14 13.17
C PRO A 103 9.67 2.21 14.64
N TYR A 104 8.89 2.84 15.53
CA TYR A 104 9.22 2.93 16.96
C TYR A 104 8.86 1.64 17.70
N THR A 105 7.71 1.05 17.38
CA THR A 105 7.23 -0.17 18.04
C THR A 105 7.73 -1.46 17.36
N SER A 106 8.09 -1.39 16.06
CA SER A 106 8.54 -2.55 15.29
C SER A 106 10.00 -2.94 15.52
N LEU A 107 10.81 -2.05 16.08
CA LEU A 107 12.23 -2.28 16.38
C LEU A 107 12.41 -2.42 17.90
N ASN A 108 13.00 -3.54 18.35
CA ASN A 108 13.30 -3.71 19.77
C ASN A 108 14.36 -2.68 20.22
N PRO A 109 14.06 -1.74 21.11
CA PRO A 109 14.97 -0.66 21.51
C PRO A 109 16.20 -1.14 22.29
N ARG A 110 16.19 -2.39 22.76
CA ARG A 110 17.29 -3.00 23.51
C ARG A 110 18.28 -3.77 22.63
N MET A 111 17.97 -3.91 21.34
CA MET A 111 18.83 -4.58 20.37
C MET A 111 19.61 -3.54 19.56
N THR A 112 20.82 -3.91 19.13
CA THR A 112 21.57 -3.10 18.16
C THR A 112 20.93 -3.21 16.78
N VAL A 113 21.19 -2.25 15.89
CA VAL A 113 20.75 -2.30 14.50
C VAL A 113 21.24 -3.57 13.81
N GLY A 114 22.50 -3.98 14.10
CA GLY A 114 23.04 -5.23 13.59
C GLY A 114 22.30 -6.48 14.06
N ASP A 115 21.83 -6.49 15.30
CA ASP A 115 21.02 -7.60 15.82
C ASP A 115 19.62 -7.62 15.20
N ILE A 116 19.01 -6.46 14.99
CA ILE A 116 17.67 -6.33 14.41
C ILE A 116 17.66 -6.80 12.95
N ILE A 117 18.57 -6.26 12.12
CA ILE A 117 18.68 -6.65 10.70
C ILE A 117 19.18 -8.10 10.57
N GLY A 118 20.01 -8.56 11.50
CA GLY A 118 20.55 -9.90 11.52
C GLY A 118 19.64 -10.98 12.13
N GLU A 119 18.50 -10.60 12.73
CA GLU A 119 17.55 -11.54 13.35
C GLU A 119 17.01 -12.58 12.36
N PRO A 120 16.58 -12.20 11.13
CA PRO A 120 16.15 -13.17 10.13
C PRO A 120 17.19 -14.25 9.84
N TYR A 121 18.49 -13.93 9.85
CA TYR A 121 19.57 -14.91 9.66
C TYR A 121 19.77 -15.87 10.86
N ARG A 122 19.26 -15.52 12.06
CA ARG A 122 19.22 -16.44 13.19
C ARG A 122 18.11 -17.46 13.04
N ILE A 123 16.98 -17.04 12.48
CA ILE A 123 15.82 -17.90 12.21
C ILE A 123 16.08 -18.78 10.99
N HIS A 124 16.76 -18.26 9.97
CA HIS A 124 17.10 -18.89 8.70
C HIS A 124 18.63 -18.96 8.53
N PRO A 125 19.33 -19.82 9.28
CA PRO A 125 20.79 -19.87 9.27
C PRO A 125 21.38 -20.27 7.92
N GLU A 126 20.59 -20.90 7.06
CA GLU A 126 20.93 -21.23 5.68
C GLU A 126 21.07 -20.00 4.78
N ALA A 127 20.41 -18.89 5.11
CA ALA A 127 20.47 -17.66 4.33
C ALA A 127 21.79 -16.89 4.53
N ALA A 128 22.42 -17.00 5.71
CA ALA A 128 23.74 -16.43 5.98
C ALA A 128 24.50 -17.25 7.03
N PRO A 129 25.64 -17.87 6.67
CA PRO A 129 26.55 -18.50 7.63
C PRO A 129 26.99 -17.52 8.71
N LYS A 130 27.30 -18.03 9.94
CA LYS A 130 27.61 -17.13 11.08
C LYS A 130 28.74 -16.14 10.79
N GLY A 131 29.79 -16.55 10.03
CA GLY A 131 30.92 -15.69 9.68
C GLY A 131 30.54 -14.52 8.75
N ASP A 132 29.51 -14.67 7.91
CA ASP A 132 29.12 -13.68 6.90
C ASP A 132 28.03 -12.70 7.37
N ARG A 133 27.36 -12.98 8.47
CA ARG A 133 26.19 -12.20 8.92
C ARG A 133 26.51 -10.72 9.11
N ARG A 134 27.64 -10.39 9.72
CA ARG A 134 28.04 -8.99 9.93
C ARG A 134 28.20 -8.26 8.61
N ARG A 135 28.90 -8.85 7.65
CA ARG A 135 29.12 -8.28 6.31
C ARG A 135 27.79 -8.08 5.58
N ARG A 136 26.89 -9.08 5.58
CA ARG A 136 25.57 -8.96 4.95
C ARG A 136 24.69 -7.88 5.58
N VAL A 137 24.74 -7.71 6.90
CA VAL A 137 24.04 -6.63 7.59
C VAL A 137 24.59 -5.25 7.17
N GLN A 138 25.91 -5.13 7.01
CA GLN A 138 26.55 -3.90 6.57
C GLN A 138 26.18 -3.59 5.10
N GLU A 139 26.14 -4.58 4.23
CA GLU A 139 25.65 -4.46 2.84
C GLU A 139 24.18 -3.99 2.81
N LEU A 140 23.31 -4.53 3.66
CA LEU A 140 21.91 -4.11 3.75
C LEU A 140 21.75 -2.67 4.27
N LEU A 141 22.61 -2.24 5.21
CA LEU A 141 22.62 -0.85 5.67
C LEU A 141 22.97 0.10 4.51
N ASP A 142 23.98 -0.25 3.72
CA ASP A 142 24.38 0.54 2.54
C ASP A 142 23.26 0.60 1.49
N VAL A 143 22.64 -0.53 1.18
CA VAL A 143 21.50 -0.65 0.26
C VAL A 143 20.36 0.31 0.61
N VAL A 144 20.05 0.48 1.91
CA VAL A 144 19.00 1.41 2.34
C VAL A 144 19.51 2.84 2.58
N GLY A 145 20.76 3.14 2.22
CA GLY A 145 21.38 4.47 2.35
C GLY A 145 21.73 4.86 3.78
N LEU A 146 22.08 3.87 4.62
CA LEU A 146 22.59 4.07 5.98
C LEU A 146 24.07 3.71 6.05
N ASN A 147 24.85 4.40 6.91
CA ASN A 147 26.25 4.09 7.09
C ASN A 147 26.44 2.68 7.70
N PRO A 148 27.18 1.77 7.04
CA PRO A 148 27.47 0.43 7.53
C PRO A 148 28.13 0.37 8.93
N GLU A 149 28.89 1.41 9.31
CA GLU A 149 29.52 1.52 10.62
C GLU A 149 28.50 1.67 11.77
N HIS A 150 27.26 2.04 11.46
CA HIS A 150 26.19 2.20 12.46
C HIS A 150 25.63 0.87 12.97
N ILE A 151 26.18 -0.26 12.56
CA ILE A 151 25.73 -1.62 12.93
C ILE A 151 25.60 -1.84 14.44
N ASN A 152 26.45 -1.19 15.26
CA ASN A 152 26.45 -1.32 16.72
C ASN A 152 25.57 -0.27 17.44
N ARG A 153 24.93 0.64 16.71
CA ARG A 153 24.03 1.65 17.28
C ARG A 153 22.67 1.07 17.64
N TYR A 154 21.96 1.76 18.52
CA TYR A 154 20.60 1.42 18.95
C TYR A 154 19.55 2.24 18.20
N PRO A 155 18.31 1.74 18.03
CA PRO A 155 17.25 2.45 17.31
C PRO A 155 16.99 3.88 17.79
N HIS A 156 17.07 4.16 19.08
CA HIS A 156 16.85 5.50 19.64
C HIS A 156 17.87 6.55 19.19
N GLN A 157 18.99 6.15 18.59
CA GLN A 157 20.03 7.03 18.06
C GLN A 157 19.79 7.44 16.60
N PHE A 158 18.64 7.05 16.00
CA PHE A 158 18.26 7.30 14.63
C PHE A 158 16.97 8.11 14.52
N SER A 159 16.85 8.91 13.46
CA SER A 159 15.59 9.60 13.11
C SER A 159 14.49 8.61 12.72
N GLY A 160 13.24 9.06 12.66
CA GLY A 160 12.10 8.23 12.23
C GLY A 160 12.31 7.60 10.86
N GLY A 161 12.73 8.38 9.86
CA GLY A 161 13.03 7.87 8.53
C GLY A 161 14.21 6.89 8.48
N GLN A 162 15.25 7.11 9.29
CA GLN A 162 16.35 6.16 9.42
C GLN A 162 15.91 4.84 10.08
N ARG A 163 15.03 4.89 11.08
CA ARG A 163 14.46 3.67 11.68
C ARG A 163 13.59 2.90 10.68
N GLN A 164 12.84 3.62 9.84
CA GLN A 164 12.05 2.98 8.79
C GLN A 164 12.95 2.26 7.79
N ARG A 165 14.08 2.88 7.39
CA ARG A 165 15.09 2.24 6.53
C ARG A 165 15.71 1.00 7.20
N ILE A 166 15.91 0.98 8.51
CA ILE A 166 16.34 -0.22 9.27
C ILE A 166 15.26 -1.32 9.18
N GLY A 167 13.98 -0.96 9.32
CA GLY A 167 12.85 -1.89 9.15
C GLY A 167 12.80 -2.50 7.74
N ILE A 168 13.02 -1.68 6.71
CA ILE A 168 13.11 -2.13 5.31
C ILE A 168 14.32 -3.07 5.14
N ALA A 169 15.51 -2.71 5.64
CA ALA A 169 16.70 -3.56 5.58
C ALA A 169 16.47 -4.93 6.24
N ARG A 170 15.77 -4.97 7.38
CA ARG A 170 15.36 -6.22 8.03
C ARG A 170 14.46 -7.05 7.12
N GLY A 171 13.48 -6.43 6.47
CA GLY A 171 12.57 -7.09 5.52
C GLY A 171 13.32 -7.69 4.33
N LEU A 172 14.37 -7.03 3.84
CA LEU A 172 15.19 -7.49 2.72
C LEU A 172 16.16 -8.62 3.05
N ALA A 173 16.46 -8.87 4.33
CA ALA A 173 17.54 -9.74 4.77
C ALA A 173 17.47 -11.17 4.18
N LEU A 174 16.27 -11.69 3.93
CA LEU A 174 16.07 -13.04 3.39
C LEU A 174 15.89 -13.08 1.87
N HIS A 175 16.09 -11.96 1.17
CA HIS A 175 15.82 -11.81 -0.26
C HIS A 175 14.39 -12.26 -0.61
N PRO A 176 13.35 -11.61 -0.06
CA PRO A 176 11.96 -11.99 -0.31
C PRO A 176 11.58 -11.71 -1.76
N GLU A 177 10.49 -12.34 -2.22
CA GLU A 177 9.90 -12.05 -3.52
C GLU A 177 8.71 -11.08 -3.39
N VAL A 178 8.07 -11.06 -2.20
CA VAL A 178 6.94 -10.17 -1.90
C VAL A 178 7.21 -9.41 -0.60
N ILE A 179 7.00 -8.11 -0.62
CA ILE A 179 6.98 -7.28 0.59
C ILE A 179 5.58 -6.71 0.75
N VAL A 180 5.00 -6.94 1.91
CA VAL A 180 3.76 -6.29 2.34
C VAL A 180 4.13 -5.09 3.21
N ALA A 181 3.96 -3.89 2.67
CA ALA A 181 4.27 -2.64 3.35
C ALA A 181 2.98 -2.06 3.95
N ASP A 182 2.80 -2.20 5.26
CA ASP A 182 1.63 -1.71 5.98
C ASP A 182 1.88 -0.29 6.49
N GLU A 183 1.34 0.70 5.80
CA GLU A 183 1.48 2.15 6.06
C GLU A 183 2.93 2.58 6.34
N PRO A 184 3.91 2.23 5.50
CA PRO A 184 5.33 2.32 5.85
C PRO A 184 5.87 3.74 6.01
N VAL A 185 5.06 4.75 5.72
CA VAL A 185 5.47 6.17 5.75
C VAL A 185 4.52 7.05 6.57
N SER A 186 3.43 6.52 7.13
CA SER A 186 2.37 7.29 7.79
C SER A 186 2.84 8.10 9.01
N ALA A 187 3.90 7.65 9.69
CA ALA A 187 4.46 8.28 10.87
C ALA A 187 5.65 9.23 10.57
N LEU A 188 5.88 9.56 9.28
CA LEU A 188 7.02 10.35 8.83
C LEU A 188 6.59 11.70 8.26
N ASP A 189 7.47 12.69 8.33
CA ASP A 189 7.29 13.99 7.68
C ASP A 189 7.27 13.84 6.15
N VAL A 190 6.52 14.70 5.43
CA VAL A 190 6.28 14.62 3.99
C VAL A 190 7.57 14.47 3.16
N SER A 191 8.61 15.24 3.48
CA SER A 191 9.89 15.15 2.77
C SER A 191 10.61 13.80 2.99
N ILE A 192 10.45 13.21 4.16
CA ILE A 192 11.02 11.90 4.49
C ILE A 192 10.17 10.78 3.87
N GLN A 193 8.84 10.95 3.79
CA GLN A 193 7.95 10.03 3.08
C GLN A 193 8.41 9.83 1.63
N ALA A 194 8.63 10.93 0.88
CA ALA A 194 9.10 10.87 -0.50
C ALA A 194 10.44 10.11 -0.64
N GLN A 195 11.38 10.33 0.29
CA GLN A 195 12.66 9.62 0.28
C GLN A 195 12.50 8.11 0.51
N VAL A 196 11.57 7.69 1.38
CA VAL A 196 11.31 6.26 1.65
C VAL A 196 10.56 5.62 0.48
N VAL A 197 9.62 6.32 -0.15
CA VAL A 197 8.90 5.84 -1.35
C VAL A 197 9.88 5.64 -2.51
N ASN A 198 10.75 6.63 -2.80
CA ASN A 198 11.79 6.51 -3.84
C ASN A 198 12.79 5.38 -3.52
N LEU A 199 13.08 5.13 -2.24
CA LEU A 199 13.90 3.99 -1.84
C LEU A 199 13.19 2.67 -2.19
N LEU A 200 11.90 2.52 -1.87
CA LEU A 200 11.13 1.30 -2.17
C LEU A 200 11.03 1.03 -3.67
N ASP A 201 10.78 2.07 -4.48
CA ASP A 201 10.75 1.98 -5.94
C ASP A 201 12.11 1.49 -6.52
N ARG A 202 13.23 2.09 -6.08
CA ARG A 202 14.57 1.62 -6.45
C ARG A 202 14.79 0.16 -6.06
N LEU A 203 14.41 -0.23 -4.84
CA LEU A 203 14.57 -1.60 -4.34
C LEU A 203 13.69 -2.59 -5.12
N GLN A 204 12.52 -2.18 -5.60
CA GLN A 204 11.66 -2.99 -6.46
C GLN A 204 12.40 -3.38 -7.73
N THR A 205 12.98 -2.40 -8.41
CA THR A 205 13.74 -2.61 -9.65
C THR A 205 15.00 -3.44 -9.42
N GLU A 206 15.80 -3.11 -8.39
CA GLU A 206 17.09 -3.73 -8.10
C GLU A 206 16.94 -5.19 -7.66
N PHE A 207 15.97 -5.48 -6.77
CA PHE A 207 15.75 -6.80 -6.21
C PHE A 207 14.61 -7.57 -6.87
N LYS A 208 13.93 -6.99 -7.87
CA LYS A 208 12.76 -7.56 -8.57
C LYS A 208 11.64 -7.93 -7.61
N LEU A 209 11.37 -7.06 -6.67
CA LEU A 209 10.36 -7.25 -5.63
C LEU A 209 8.94 -7.03 -6.20
N SER A 210 7.97 -7.70 -5.60
CA SER A 210 6.56 -7.37 -5.78
C SER A 210 6.04 -6.78 -4.47
N TYR A 211 5.22 -5.73 -4.52
CA TYR A 211 4.71 -5.07 -3.33
C TYR A 211 3.19 -5.18 -3.19
N VAL A 212 2.72 -5.44 -1.97
CA VAL A 212 1.39 -5.00 -1.53
C VAL A 212 1.60 -3.79 -0.65
N PHE A 213 1.29 -2.60 -1.19
CA PHE A 213 1.53 -1.32 -0.54
C PHE A 213 0.23 -0.79 0.07
N ILE A 214 0.15 -0.79 1.39
CA ILE A 214 -1.04 -0.32 2.11
C ILE A 214 -0.78 1.10 2.59
N ALA A 215 -1.70 2.02 2.27
CA ALA A 215 -1.68 3.39 2.76
C ALA A 215 -3.09 3.95 2.94
N HIS A 216 -3.19 5.04 3.67
CA HIS A 216 -4.39 5.87 3.74
C HIS A 216 -4.28 7.12 2.87
N ASP A 217 -3.07 7.50 2.47
CA ASP A 217 -2.79 8.63 1.60
C ASP A 217 -2.73 8.17 0.13
N LEU A 218 -3.71 8.64 -0.63
CA LEU A 218 -3.84 8.35 -2.06
C LEU A 218 -2.71 8.98 -2.89
N SER A 219 -2.16 10.13 -2.47
CA SER A 219 -1.08 10.79 -3.20
C SER A 219 0.17 9.93 -3.27
N ILE A 220 0.52 9.27 -2.16
CA ILE A 220 1.67 8.37 -2.09
C ILE A 220 1.45 7.13 -2.97
N VAL A 221 0.24 6.56 -2.90
CA VAL A 221 -0.10 5.35 -3.66
C VAL A 221 -0.06 5.59 -5.16
N ARG A 222 -0.45 6.79 -5.62
CA ARG A 222 -0.37 7.19 -7.03
C ARG A 222 1.06 7.04 -7.60
N HIS A 223 2.07 7.40 -6.80
CA HIS A 223 3.46 7.40 -7.26
C HIS A 223 4.12 6.02 -7.29
N ILE A 224 3.68 5.07 -6.46
CA ILE A 224 4.38 3.78 -6.32
C ILE A 224 3.61 2.60 -6.89
N SER A 225 2.30 2.74 -7.16
CA SER A 225 1.45 1.59 -7.47
C SER A 225 1.14 1.48 -8.96
N ASP A 226 1.26 0.28 -9.51
CA ASP A 226 0.81 -0.05 -10.86
C ASP A 226 -0.72 -0.20 -10.91
N ARG A 227 -1.27 -0.85 -9.89
CA ARG A 227 -2.71 -1.04 -9.69
C ARG A 227 -3.12 -0.68 -8.27
N VAL A 228 -4.39 -0.27 -8.12
CA VAL A 228 -4.94 0.15 -6.83
C VAL A 228 -6.25 -0.56 -6.55
N GLY A 229 -6.39 -1.06 -5.32
CA GLY A 229 -7.64 -1.56 -4.76
C GLY A 229 -8.14 -0.63 -3.66
N VAL A 230 -9.33 -0.08 -3.82
CA VAL A 230 -9.97 0.78 -2.83
C VAL A 230 -10.81 -0.05 -1.89
N MET A 231 -10.49 -0.02 -0.60
CA MET A 231 -11.11 -0.86 0.42
C MET A 231 -12.06 -0.07 1.32
N TYR A 232 -13.29 -0.57 1.50
CA TYR A 232 -14.29 0.00 2.40
C TYR A 232 -14.98 -1.10 3.21
N LEU A 233 -15.02 -0.96 4.54
CA LEU A 233 -15.66 -1.90 5.48
C LEU A 233 -15.40 -3.39 5.15
N GLY A 234 -14.12 -3.75 4.99
CA GLY A 234 -13.70 -5.13 4.80
C GLY A 234 -13.84 -5.68 3.37
N ARG A 235 -14.17 -4.86 2.36
CA ARG A 235 -14.24 -5.25 0.94
C ARG A 235 -13.51 -4.30 0.04
N ILE A 236 -12.98 -4.81 -1.07
CA ILE A 236 -12.56 -3.99 -2.20
C ILE A 236 -13.84 -3.53 -2.92
N VAL A 237 -13.98 -2.22 -3.09
CA VAL A 237 -15.15 -1.59 -3.73
C VAL A 237 -14.85 -1.06 -5.12
N GLU A 238 -13.58 -0.82 -5.42
CA GLU A 238 -13.09 -0.44 -6.75
C GLU A 238 -11.67 -0.93 -6.93
N THR A 239 -11.30 -1.40 -8.12
CA THR A 239 -9.93 -1.77 -8.47
C THR A 239 -9.67 -1.49 -9.94
N GLY A 240 -8.46 -1.03 -10.25
CA GLY A 240 -8.01 -0.70 -11.60
C GLY A 240 -6.53 -0.34 -11.60
N THR A 241 -6.01 0.09 -12.75
CA THR A 241 -4.71 0.73 -12.84
C THR A 241 -4.72 2.05 -12.06
N HIS A 242 -3.53 2.60 -11.74
CA HIS A 242 -3.49 3.89 -11.06
C HIS A 242 -4.20 4.98 -11.86
N ASP A 243 -4.04 5.04 -13.19
CA ASP A 243 -4.73 6.02 -14.05
C ASP A 243 -6.25 5.87 -13.96
N GLU A 244 -6.78 4.63 -14.04
CA GLU A 244 -8.22 4.38 -13.95
C GLU A 244 -8.80 4.82 -12.61
N ILE A 245 -8.09 4.60 -11.51
CA ILE A 245 -8.58 4.97 -10.18
C ILE A 245 -8.48 6.48 -9.91
N TYR A 246 -7.42 7.16 -10.40
CA TYR A 246 -7.20 8.58 -10.11
C TYR A 246 -7.88 9.51 -11.10
N ASP A 247 -7.86 9.15 -12.37
CA ASP A 247 -8.37 10.02 -13.45
C ASP A 247 -9.81 9.68 -13.84
N HIS A 248 -10.22 8.41 -13.68
CA HIS A 248 -11.53 7.89 -14.09
C HIS A 248 -12.28 7.14 -12.97
N PRO A 249 -12.32 7.63 -11.71
CA PRO A 249 -12.97 6.92 -10.62
C PRO A 249 -14.48 6.76 -10.88
N THR A 250 -15.00 5.56 -10.64
CA THR A 250 -16.41 5.21 -10.93
C THR A 250 -17.22 4.95 -9.66
N HIS A 251 -16.58 4.54 -8.56
CA HIS A 251 -17.27 4.31 -7.30
C HIS A 251 -17.39 5.61 -6.50
N PRO A 252 -18.58 5.96 -5.98
CA PRO A 252 -18.77 7.21 -5.23
C PRO A 252 -17.81 7.37 -4.03
N TYR A 253 -17.45 6.30 -3.35
CA TYR A 253 -16.48 6.36 -2.25
C TYR A 253 -15.08 6.77 -2.73
N THR A 254 -14.61 6.22 -3.85
CA THR A 254 -13.32 6.59 -4.45
C THR A 254 -13.32 8.06 -4.87
N GLN A 255 -14.40 8.52 -5.49
CA GLN A 255 -14.59 9.93 -5.86
C GLN A 255 -14.49 10.84 -4.63
N ALA A 256 -15.14 10.46 -3.52
CA ALA A 256 -15.08 11.22 -2.28
C ALA A 256 -13.67 11.25 -1.67
N LEU A 257 -12.98 10.09 -1.63
CA LEU A 257 -11.61 10.02 -1.14
C LEU A 257 -10.66 10.89 -1.96
N LEU A 258 -10.72 10.77 -3.29
CA LEU A 258 -9.90 11.57 -4.19
C LEU A 258 -10.22 13.05 -4.06
N SER A 259 -11.50 13.44 -3.88
CA SER A 259 -11.89 14.83 -3.68
C SER A 259 -11.31 15.46 -2.40
N ALA A 260 -10.86 14.66 -1.44
CA ALA A 260 -10.26 15.11 -0.20
C ALA A 260 -8.73 15.28 -0.27
N VAL A 261 -8.07 14.74 -1.30
CA VAL A 261 -6.61 14.85 -1.49
C VAL A 261 -6.21 16.31 -1.71
N PRO A 262 -5.28 16.91 -0.98
CA PRO A 262 -4.83 18.28 -1.22
C PRO A 262 -4.20 18.43 -2.61
N VAL A 263 -4.58 19.48 -3.33
CA VAL A 263 -3.95 19.86 -4.60
C VAL A 263 -3.00 21.02 -4.32
N PRO A 264 -1.74 20.95 -4.75
CA PRO A 264 -0.75 22.01 -4.53
C PRO A 264 -1.08 23.29 -5.27
N ASP A 265 -1.73 23.19 -6.46
CA ASP A 265 -2.09 24.33 -7.29
C ASP A 265 -3.30 25.11 -6.69
N PRO A 266 -3.15 26.41 -6.35
CA PRO A 266 -4.22 27.23 -5.83
C PRO A 266 -5.41 27.38 -6.81
N ASP A 267 -5.16 27.53 -8.11
CA ASP A 267 -6.19 27.73 -9.13
C ASP A 267 -6.99 26.44 -9.38
N ALA A 268 -6.33 25.29 -9.35
CA ALA A 268 -6.97 23.98 -9.42
C ALA A 268 -7.78 23.69 -8.15
N ARG A 269 -7.35 24.22 -6.99
CA ARG A 269 -8.06 24.09 -5.72
C ARG A 269 -9.40 24.82 -5.71
N GLU A 270 -9.50 25.98 -6.32
CA GLU A 270 -10.75 26.74 -6.41
C GLU A 270 -11.78 26.10 -7.36
N ARG A 271 -11.31 25.42 -8.42
CA ARG A 271 -12.17 24.74 -9.41
C ARG A 271 -12.67 23.39 -8.93
N ARG A 272 -12.13 22.86 -7.83
CA ARG A 272 -12.42 21.52 -7.36
C ARG A 272 -13.66 21.44 -6.48
N GLU A 273 -14.62 20.64 -6.88
CA GLU A 273 -15.80 20.31 -6.07
C GLU A 273 -15.43 19.26 -5.00
N ARG A 274 -15.28 19.70 -3.74
CA ARG A 274 -15.03 18.77 -2.62
C ARG A 274 -16.33 18.03 -2.28
N ILE A 275 -16.30 16.70 -2.36
CA ILE A 275 -17.41 15.84 -1.97
C ILE A 275 -17.33 15.60 -0.45
N ILE A 276 -18.28 16.20 0.28
CA ILE A 276 -18.36 16.03 1.73
C ILE A 276 -19.27 14.85 2.02
N LEU A 277 -18.68 13.80 2.62
CA LEU A 277 -19.45 12.64 3.06
C LEU A 277 -20.24 12.98 4.33
N THR A 278 -21.53 12.66 4.33
CA THR A 278 -22.40 12.83 5.48
C THR A 278 -22.50 11.54 6.30
N GLY A 279 -22.62 11.65 7.61
CA GLY A 279 -22.73 10.52 8.53
C GLY A 279 -21.40 9.87 8.89
N ASP A 280 -21.43 9.08 9.95
CA ASP A 280 -20.26 8.35 10.46
C ASP A 280 -19.97 7.07 9.67
N VAL A 281 -18.74 6.59 9.75
CA VAL A 281 -18.36 5.28 9.22
C VAL A 281 -19.11 4.20 10.00
N PRO A 282 -19.91 3.35 9.33
CA PRO A 282 -20.62 2.28 10.02
C PRO A 282 -19.67 1.34 10.76
N SER A 283 -20.13 0.78 11.87
CA SER A 283 -19.36 -0.18 12.63
C SER A 283 -19.12 -1.48 11.86
N PRO A 284 -17.91 -2.04 11.87
CA PRO A 284 -17.64 -3.35 11.27
C PRO A 284 -18.37 -4.50 12.01
N THR A 285 -19.03 -4.20 13.13
CA THR A 285 -19.91 -5.14 13.85
C THR A 285 -21.37 -5.08 13.38
N ASP A 286 -21.76 -3.94 12.77
CA ASP A 286 -23.12 -3.69 12.26
C ASP A 286 -23.03 -3.11 10.85
N ILE A 287 -22.76 -3.99 9.91
CA ILE A 287 -22.58 -3.64 8.50
C ILE A 287 -23.94 -3.37 7.85
N PRO A 288 -24.12 -2.25 7.12
CA PRO A 288 -25.35 -1.97 6.38
C PRO A 288 -25.71 -3.09 5.41
N SER A 289 -27.02 -3.42 5.29
CA SER A 289 -27.54 -4.34 4.29
C SER A 289 -27.28 -3.83 2.87
N GLY A 290 -27.13 -4.73 1.90
CA GLY A 290 -26.88 -4.36 0.51
C GLY A 290 -25.51 -3.69 0.33
N CYS A 291 -25.47 -2.55 -0.35
CA CYS A 291 -24.24 -1.76 -0.54
C CYS A 291 -23.77 -1.17 0.80
N ARG A 292 -22.53 -1.48 1.20
CA ARG A 292 -21.96 -1.02 2.47
C ARG A 292 -21.79 0.49 2.57
N PHE A 293 -21.59 1.15 1.43
CA PHE A 293 -21.43 2.60 1.35
C PHE A 293 -22.74 3.38 1.31
N ARG A 294 -23.91 2.73 1.18
CA ARG A 294 -25.21 3.37 0.97
C ARG A 294 -25.60 4.44 2.00
N THR A 295 -25.16 4.29 3.24
CA THR A 295 -25.51 5.22 4.34
C THR A 295 -24.77 6.55 4.25
N ARG A 296 -23.68 6.61 3.45
CA ARG A 296 -22.88 7.82 3.23
C ARG A 296 -22.90 8.27 1.75
N CYS A 297 -23.57 7.52 0.87
CA CYS A 297 -23.56 7.72 -0.56
C CYS A 297 -24.65 8.70 -0.99
N TRP A 298 -24.28 9.78 -1.65
CA TRP A 298 -25.23 10.77 -2.20
C TRP A 298 -26.04 10.24 -3.39
N LYS A 299 -25.61 9.12 -4.01
CA LYS A 299 -26.33 8.44 -5.10
C LYS A 299 -27.16 7.24 -4.61
N ALA A 300 -27.29 7.03 -3.28
CA ALA A 300 -27.96 5.87 -2.74
C ALA A 300 -29.44 5.81 -3.19
N GLN A 301 -29.84 4.63 -3.67
CA GLN A 301 -31.21 4.33 -4.10
C GLN A 301 -31.70 3.06 -3.39
N GLU A 302 -32.99 2.72 -3.55
CA GLU A 302 -33.61 1.60 -2.89
C GLU A 302 -32.91 0.26 -3.18
N ARG A 303 -32.45 0.08 -4.41
CA ARG A 303 -31.65 -1.10 -4.81
C ARG A 303 -30.39 -1.27 -3.95
N CYS A 304 -29.72 -0.16 -3.59
CA CYS A 304 -28.52 -0.21 -2.75
C CYS A 304 -28.80 -0.76 -1.33
N ALA A 305 -30.04 -0.68 -0.84
CA ALA A 305 -30.39 -1.24 0.46
C ALA A 305 -30.69 -2.75 0.40
N ARG A 306 -31.11 -3.26 -0.76
CA ARG A 306 -31.56 -4.63 -0.95
C ARG A 306 -30.50 -5.56 -1.50
N GLU A 307 -29.63 -5.06 -2.39
CA GLU A 307 -28.69 -5.86 -3.15
C GLU A 307 -27.23 -5.45 -2.86
N VAL A 308 -26.37 -6.45 -2.68
CA VAL A 308 -24.92 -6.23 -2.60
C VAL A 308 -24.38 -6.09 -4.02
N PRO A 309 -23.77 -4.95 -4.40
CA PRO A 309 -23.16 -4.83 -5.72
C PRO A 309 -21.95 -5.76 -5.84
N ALA A 310 -21.85 -6.47 -6.97
CA ALA A 310 -20.67 -7.26 -7.30
C ALA A 310 -19.53 -6.33 -7.73
N LEU A 311 -18.29 -6.70 -7.38
CA LEU A 311 -17.09 -6.07 -7.95
C LEU A 311 -16.92 -6.59 -9.37
N ALA A 312 -17.19 -5.77 -10.37
CA ALA A 312 -17.15 -6.12 -11.78
C ALA A 312 -17.05 -4.87 -12.66
N VAL A 313 -16.62 -5.03 -13.90
CA VAL A 313 -16.64 -3.95 -14.89
C VAL A 313 -18.08 -3.43 -15.03
N PRO A 314 -18.32 -2.12 -14.80
CA PRO A 314 -19.64 -1.54 -14.97
C PRO A 314 -20.17 -1.76 -16.39
N ALA A 315 -21.47 -2.07 -16.52
CA ALA A 315 -22.09 -2.48 -17.79
C ALA A 315 -21.80 -1.52 -18.96
N ARG A 316 -21.76 -0.22 -18.67
CA ARG A 316 -21.49 0.83 -19.66
C ARG A 316 -20.04 0.92 -20.15
N PHE A 317 -19.10 0.25 -19.48
CA PHE A 317 -17.66 0.23 -19.86
C PHE A 317 -17.21 -1.12 -20.40
N ARG A 318 -18.08 -2.13 -20.49
CA ARG A 318 -17.71 -3.49 -20.91
C ARG A 318 -17.16 -3.57 -22.32
N ASP A 319 -17.66 -2.73 -23.21
CA ASP A 319 -17.25 -2.72 -24.62
C ASP A 319 -15.89 -2.02 -24.83
N ALA A 320 -15.45 -1.21 -23.84
CA ALA A 320 -14.17 -0.50 -23.85
C ALA A 320 -13.09 -1.20 -23.01
N ALA A 321 -13.44 -2.25 -22.28
CA ALA A 321 -12.53 -2.90 -21.36
C ALA A 321 -11.44 -3.68 -22.10
N GLY A 322 -10.22 -3.18 -22.01
CA GLY A 322 -9.00 -3.91 -22.31
C GLY A 322 -8.70 -5.00 -21.27
N PRO A 323 -7.53 -5.65 -21.33
CA PRO A 323 -7.16 -6.76 -20.44
C PRO A 323 -6.96 -6.39 -18.96
N ALA A 324 -6.91 -5.10 -18.60
CA ALA A 324 -6.96 -4.63 -17.21
C ALA A 324 -8.38 -4.19 -16.91
N ALA A 325 -9.10 -4.96 -16.09
CA ALA A 325 -10.48 -4.65 -15.74
C ALA A 325 -10.54 -3.56 -14.67
N HIS A 326 -11.14 -2.41 -15.00
CA HIS A 326 -11.56 -1.41 -14.03
C HIS A 326 -12.88 -1.86 -13.41
N ASP A 327 -12.79 -2.53 -12.25
CA ASP A 327 -13.95 -3.09 -11.56
C ASP A 327 -14.47 -2.16 -10.49
N SER A 328 -15.81 -2.04 -10.39
CA SER A 328 -16.49 -1.21 -9.40
C SER A 328 -17.68 -1.92 -8.79
N ALA A 329 -17.75 -1.96 -7.46
CA ALA A 329 -18.85 -2.55 -6.71
C ALA A 329 -19.97 -1.52 -6.48
N CYS A 330 -20.52 -0.98 -7.56
CA CYS A 330 -21.58 0.02 -7.51
C CYS A 330 -22.66 -0.28 -8.55
N HIS A 331 -23.95 -0.28 -8.14
CA HIS A 331 -25.08 -0.43 -9.06
C HIS A 331 -25.24 0.74 -10.04
N PHE A 332 -24.73 1.94 -9.65
CA PHE A 332 -24.83 3.20 -10.36
C PHE A 332 -23.44 3.81 -10.57
N ALA A 333 -22.47 2.95 -10.87
CA ALA A 333 -21.11 3.35 -11.14
C ALA A 333 -21.08 4.40 -12.27
N GLU A 334 -20.40 5.51 -12.07
CA GLU A 334 -20.34 6.63 -13.02
C GLU A 334 -19.02 7.34 -12.88
N GLU A 335 -18.32 7.46 -13.97
CA GLU A 335 -17.08 8.18 -14.02
C GLU A 335 -17.31 9.65 -13.67
N LYS A 336 -16.52 10.16 -12.74
CA LYS A 336 -16.50 11.57 -12.39
C LYS A 336 -15.05 11.96 -12.11
N GLN A 337 -14.46 12.73 -13.00
CA GLN A 337 -13.17 13.31 -12.76
C GLN A 337 -13.23 14.27 -11.57
N VAL A 338 -12.49 14.00 -10.51
CA VAL A 338 -12.48 14.76 -9.26
C VAL A 338 -11.11 15.37 -8.96
N VAL A 339 -10.07 14.89 -9.62
CA VAL A 339 -8.71 15.46 -9.60
C VAL A 339 -8.48 16.07 -10.97
N PRO A 340 -8.06 17.34 -11.10
CA PRO A 340 -7.62 17.88 -12.37
C PRO A 340 -6.51 17.02 -12.94
N PRO A 341 -6.43 16.78 -14.26
CA PRO A 341 -5.29 16.11 -14.86
C PRO A 341 -4.04 16.90 -14.47
N GLU A 342 -2.97 16.19 -14.14
CA GLU A 342 -1.65 16.83 -14.01
C GLU A 342 -1.35 17.47 -15.38
N GLU A 343 -1.38 18.79 -15.46
CA GLU A 343 -0.82 19.48 -16.62
C GLU A 343 0.63 18.98 -16.69
N GLN A 344 0.97 18.35 -17.81
CA GLN A 344 2.35 17.97 -18.12
C GLN A 344 3.21 19.21 -17.84
N SER A 345 3.88 19.21 -16.71
CA SER A 345 4.73 20.31 -16.27
C SER A 345 5.78 20.50 -17.34
N ASN A 346 5.60 21.53 -18.11
CA ASN A 346 6.35 21.98 -19.25
C ASN A 346 7.82 21.61 -19.19
N GLU A 347 8.27 20.76 -20.09
CA GLU A 347 9.66 20.71 -20.53
C GLU A 347 10.16 22.06 -21.07
N HIS A 348 9.31 23.07 -21.24
CA HIS A 348 9.61 24.41 -21.73
C HIS A 348 10.29 25.35 -20.70
N SER A 349 10.29 25.03 -19.42
CA SER A 349 10.99 25.88 -18.42
C SER A 349 12.50 25.65 -18.37
N ASN A 350 13.01 24.58 -18.97
CA ASN A 350 14.46 24.34 -19.03
C ASN A 350 15.16 24.95 -20.27
N GLU A 351 14.42 25.25 -21.33
CA GLU A 351 15.02 25.88 -22.52
C GLU A 351 15.24 27.40 -22.32
N GLN A 352 14.33 28.10 -21.66
CA GLN A 352 14.49 29.52 -21.38
C GLN A 352 15.56 29.85 -20.35
N SER A 353 15.88 28.94 -19.44
CA SER A 353 16.99 29.13 -18.47
C SER A 353 18.37 28.96 -19.10
N ASN A 354 18.48 28.20 -20.18
CA ASN A 354 19.74 28.00 -20.90
C ASN A 354 20.04 29.10 -21.93
N GLU A 355 19.06 29.77 -22.48
CA GLU A 355 19.26 30.89 -23.41
C GLU A 355 19.75 32.14 -22.67
N HIS A 356 19.20 32.43 -21.46
CA HIS A 356 19.66 33.59 -20.67
C HIS A 356 21.05 33.46 -20.09
N SER A 357 21.55 32.23 -19.90
CA SER A 357 22.92 31.98 -19.39
C SER A 357 23.98 32.09 -20.49
N ASN A 358 23.62 31.94 -21.77
CA ASN A 358 24.54 32.06 -22.89
C ASN A 358 24.70 33.48 -23.41
N GLU A 359 23.71 34.36 -23.23
CA GLU A 359 23.85 35.78 -23.63
C GLU A 359 24.72 36.57 -22.67
N GLN A 360 24.76 36.29 -21.38
CA GLN A 360 25.64 36.99 -20.42
C GLN A 360 27.09 36.58 -20.48
N SER A 361 27.44 35.48 -21.15
CA SER A 361 28.84 35.03 -21.30
C SER A 361 29.58 35.66 -22.50
N ASN A 362 28.86 36.31 -23.43
CA ASN A 362 29.44 36.86 -24.66
C ASN A 362 29.73 38.38 -24.62
N GLU A 363 29.29 39.10 -23.59
CA GLU A 363 29.52 40.58 -23.49
C GLU A 363 30.80 40.97 -22.76
N HIS A 364 31.60 40.03 -22.24
CA HIS A 364 32.82 40.35 -21.48
C HIS A 364 34.17 40.06 -22.20
N SER A 365 34.17 39.87 -23.53
CA SER A 365 35.41 39.60 -24.27
C SER A 365 35.73 40.58 -25.42
N ASN A 366 35.27 41.82 -25.34
CA ASN A 366 35.78 42.85 -26.27
C ASN A 366 36.00 44.20 -25.52
N GLY A 367 37.21 44.41 -25.03
CA GLY A 367 37.74 45.68 -24.58
C GLY A 367 39.16 45.84 -25.09
N PRO A 368 39.49 46.95 -25.77
CA PRO A 368 40.76 47.12 -26.45
C PRO A 368 41.85 47.63 -25.50
N GLY A 369 43.06 47.15 -25.72
CA GLY A 369 44.27 47.65 -25.09
C GLY A 369 45.47 46.86 -25.54
#